data_96a5100d3530bb790db5b78bec198c25
#
_entry.id   96a5100d3530bb790db5b78bec198c25
#
_cell.length_a   1.000
_cell.length_b   1.000
_cell.length_c   1.000
_cell.angle_alpha   90.00
_cell.angle_beta   90.00
_cell.angle_gamma   90.00
#
_symmetry.space_group_name_H-M   'P 1'
#
loop_
_entity.id
_entity.type
_entity.pdbx_description
1 polymer ?
#
loop_
_entity_poly.entity_id
_entity_poly.type
_entity_poly.pdbx_seq_one_letter_code
_entity_poly.pdbx_strand_id
1 'polypeptide(L)'
;MRTKAGYIRVGLVVSTLGLAVFSFSFLSPWAKTAPDTPKALTPSSSISVTVVVVSDKSKSVLPSAFSLSQNYPNPFNPQTVIKYALPEDCHVELILYNILGQKVKTLVSEYQSAGYQMVHWNGRDDEGNEIPSGLYFYKIETPKYSETKKMILLR
;
A
#
# COMPACT_ATOMS: atom_id res chain seq x y z
N MET A 1 -22.90 -19.58 -40.19
CA MET A 1 -21.67 -19.37 -39.37
C MET A 1 -21.50 -17.90 -39.11
N ARG A 2 -21.73 -17.47 -37.86
CA ARG A 2 -21.59 -16.06 -37.45
C ARG A 2 -20.28 -15.91 -36.66
N THR A 3 -19.34 -15.18 -37.22
CA THR A 3 -18.10 -14.80 -36.56
C THR A 3 -18.35 -13.65 -35.60
N LYS A 4 -18.09 -13.87 -34.32
CA LYS A 4 -18.14 -12.85 -33.29
C LYS A 4 -16.85 -12.02 -33.34
N ALA A 5 -17.00 -10.72 -33.65
CA ALA A 5 -15.91 -9.75 -33.51
C ALA A 5 -15.69 -9.44 -32.03
N GLY A 6 -14.48 -9.71 -31.56
CA GLY A 6 -14.07 -9.37 -30.23
C GLY A 6 -13.66 -7.90 -30.13
N TYR A 7 -14.26 -7.16 -29.20
CA TYR A 7 -13.87 -5.80 -28.88
C TYR A 7 -12.70 -5.83 -27.87
N ILE A 8 -11.57 -5.29 -28.28
CA ILE A 8 -10.45 -5.03 -27.37
C ILE A 8 -10.64 -3.62 -26.80
N ARG A 9 -10.94 -3.52 -25.51
CA ARG A 9 -10.90 -2.24 -24.80
C ARG A 9 -9.46 -1.97 -24.34
N VAL A 10 -8.82 -0.99 -24.97
CA VAL A 10 -7.55 -0.44 -24.48
C VAL A 10 -7.87 0.74 -23.59
N GLY A 11 -7.67 0.58 -22.30
CA GLY A 11 -7.74 1.67 -21.32
C GLY A 11 -6.36 2.30 -21.18
N LEU A 12 -6.23 3.56 -21.55
CA LEU A 12 -5.01 4.34 -21.34
C LEU A 12 -5.12 5.07 -20.00
N VAL A 13 -4.29 4.71 -19.02
CA VAL A 13 -4.10 5.49 -17.81
C VAL A 13 -2.94 6.45 -18.06
N VAL A 14 -3.23 7.74 -18.14
CA VAL A 14 -2.22 8.78 -18.28
C VAL A 14 -1.85 9.30 -16.91
N SER A 15 -0.59 9.07 -16.52
CA SER A 15 0.06 9.72 -15.39
C SER A 15 0.35 11.19 -15.74
N THR A 16 0.16 12.06 -14.77
CA THR A 16 0.30 13.51 -14.85
C THR A 16 1.73 13.96 -15.12
N LEU A 17 2.10 14.05 -16.38
CA LEU A 17 3.04 15.07 -16.89
C LEU A 17 2.74 15.24 -18.38
N GLY A 18 2.26 16.44 -18.73
CA GLY A 18 1.63 16.81 -19.98
C GLY A 18 2.15 16.16 -21.25
N LEU A 19 1.26 15.64 -22.06
CA LEU A 19 1.14 15.90 -23.50
C LEU A 19 -0.09 15.19 -24.08
N ALA A 20 -0.91 16.00 -24.74
CA ALA A 20 -1.77 15.72 -25.89
C ALA A 20 -2.59 14.43 -25.94
N VAL A 21 -3.89 14.62 -25.75
CA VAL A 21 -4.96 13.72 -26.13
C VAL A 21 -5.09 13.70 -27.66
N PHE A 22 -4.86 12.56 -28.30
CA PHE A 22 -5.37 12.33 -29.66
C PHE A 22 -6.62 11.46 -29.58
N SER A 23 -7.75 12.11 -29.78
CA SER A 23 -9.04 11.46 -29.96
C SER A 23 -9.15 11.04 -31.41
N PHE A 24 -9.16 9.75 -31.70
CA PHE A 24 -9.52 9.22 -33.02
C PHE A 24 -10.98 8.79 -32.99
N SER A 25 -11.84 9.65 -33.52
CA SER A 25 -13.20 9.27 -33.87
C SER A 25 -13.19 8.65 -35.24
N PHE A 26 -13.55 7.38 -35.33
CA PHE A 26 -13.82 6.72 -36.58
C PHE A 26 -15.36 6.75 -36.82
N LEU A 27 -15.81 7.60 -37.70
CA LEU A 27 -17.14 7.52 -38.28
C LEU A 27 -16.98 7.29 -39.77
N SER A 28 -17.27 6.18 -40.21
CA SER A 28 -18.17 5.58 -41.14
C SER A 28 -18.28 5.95 -42.59
N PRO A 29 -19.06 5.17 -43.34
CA PRO A 29 -18.74 4.77 -44.67
C PRO A 29 -19.61 5.54 -45.66
N TRP A 30 -19.04 6.32 -46.49
CA TRP A 30 -19.60 6.75 -47.74
C TRP A 30 -18.55 7.49 -48.58
N ALA A 31 -17.92 6.84 -49.52
CA ALA A 31 -17.39 7.56 -50.68
C ALA A 31 -17.29 6.61 -51.87
N LYS A 32 -18.18 6.87 -52.79
CA LYS A 32 -18.08 6.43 -54.17
C LYS A 32 -17.07 7.32 -54.91
N THR A 33 -16.26 6.64 -55.72
CA THR A 33 -15.77 7.08 -57.04
C THR A 33 -14.54 8.01 -57.05
N ALA A 34 -13.48 7.45 -57.65
CA ALA A 34 -12.21 8.04 -58.06
C ALA A 34 -12.36 9.08 -59.18
N PRO A 35 -11.32 9.75 -59.69
CA PRO A 35 -10.09 9.15 -60.18
C PRO A 35 -8.80 9.98 -59.92
N ASP A 36 -7.71 9.32 -60.27
CA ASP A 36 -6.39 9.84 -60.64
C ASP A 36 -5.40 10.33 -59.58
N THR A 37 -4.37 9.53 -59.54
CA THR A 37 -3.08 9.64 -58.87
C THR A 37 -2.34 10.96 -59.04
N PRO A 38 -1.52 11.34 -58.02
CA PRO A 38 -0.10 11.29 -58.23
C PRO A 38 0.64 10.49 -57.16
N LYS A 39 1.62 9.77 -57.65
CA LYS A 39 2.64 9.01 -56.96
C LYS A 39 3.32 9.84 -55.90
N ALA A 40 2.93 9.67 -54.64
CA ALA A 40 3.61 10.26 -53.51
C ALA A 40 4.46 9.18 -52.81
N LEU A 41 5.73 9.50 -52.67
CA LEU A 41 6.78 8.78 -51.97
C LEU A 41 6.31 8.36 -50.57
N THR A 42 6.34 7.09 -50.31
CA THR A 42 6.12 6.54 -48.97
C THR A 42 7.38 6.72 -48.16
N PRO A 43 7.38 7.47 -47.03
CA PRO A 43 8.39 7.28 -46.03
C PRO A 43 8.00 6.03 -45.21
N SER A 44 8.71 4.95 -45.48
CA SER A 44 8.66 3.76 -44.65
C SER A 44 9.35 4.07 -43.30
N SER A 45 8.59 4.63 -42.39
CA SER A 45 9.00 4.73 -40.99
C SER A 45 8.16 3.76 -40.18
N SER A 46 8.64 2.55 -40.05
CA SER A 46 8.09 1.60 -39.11
C SER A 46 8.46 2.04 -37.69
N ILE A 47 7.50 2.64 -36.99
CA ILE A 47 7.66 2.92 -35.56
C ILE A 47 7.41 1.60 -34.85
N SER A 48 8.45 0.93 -34.42
CA SER A 48 8.36 -0.21 -33.53
C SER A 48 8.09 0.29 -32.12
N VAL A 49 6.85 0.23 -31.69
CA VAL A 49 6.50 0.49 -30.29
C VAL A 49 6.79 -0.77 -29.49
N THR A 50 7.92 -0.80 -28.82
CA THR A 50 8.23 -1.85 -27.85
C THR A 50 7.47 -1.55 -26.57
N VAL A 51 6.35 -2.23 -26.34
CA VAL A 51 5.67 -2.18 -25.05
C VAL A 51 6.45 -3.02 -24.06
N VAL A 52 7.29 -2.37 -23.28
CA VAL A 52 7.90 -3.01 -22.11
C VAL A 52 6.83 -3.11 -21.04
N VAL A 53 6.22 -4.27 -20.91
CA VAL A 53 5.38 -4.59 -19.76
C VAL A 53 6.31 -4.76 -18.57
N VAL A 54 6.55 -3.68 -17.84
CA VAL A 54 7.17 -3.76 -16.53
C VAL A 54 6.11 -4.38 -15.62
N SER A 55 6.14 -5.69 -15.52
CA SER A 55 5.43 -6.41 -14.47
C SER A 55 6.13 -6.09 -13.16
N ASP A 56 5.77 -4.97 -12.55
CA ASP A 56 6.16 -4.67 -11.18
C ASP A 56 5.36 -5.59 -10.25
N LYS A 57 5.74 -6.86 -10.27
CA LYS A 57 5.51 -7.72 -9.13
C LYS A 57 6.46 -7.23 -8.04
N SER A 58 6.10 -6.15 -7.37
CA SER A 58 6.56 -5.94 -6.01
C SER A 58 6.06 -7.16 -5.23
N LYS A 59 6.88 -8.20 -5.23
CA LYS A 59 6.72 -9.37 -4.38
C LYS A 59 6.79 -8.80 -2.97
N SER A 60 5.65 -8.53 -2.38
CA SER A 60 5.57 -8.19 -0.97
C SER A 60 6.22 -9.36 -0.24
N VAL A 61 7.44 -9.16 0.23
CA VAL A 61 8.15 -10.19 0.98
C VAL A 61 7.39 -10.30 2.29
N LEU A 62 6.52 -11.30 2.37
CA LEU A 62 5.81 -11.59 3.61
C LEU A 62 6.81 -11.99 4.68
N PRO A 63 6.61 -11.56 5.93
CA PRO A 63 7.43 -12.00 7.04
C PRO A 63 7.39 -13.53 7.16
N SER A 64 8.51 -14.13 7.48
CA SER A 64 8.60 -15.58 7.71
C SER A 64 8.18 -16.00 9.12
N ALA A 65 8.13 -15.04 10.06
CA ALA A 65 7.78 -15.28 11.46
C ALA A 65 7.11 -14.05 12.08
N PHE A 66 6.35 -14.27 13.13
CA PHE A 66 5.87 -13.17 13.99
C PHE A 66 7.05 -12.46 14.63
N SER A 67 6.98 -11.16 14.73
CA SER A 67 7.96 -10.38 15.51
C SER A 67 7.36 -9.08 15.99
N LEU A 68 7.82 -8.64 17.17
CA LEU A 68 7.54 -7.33 17.73
C LEU A 68 8.86 -6.56 17.80
N SER A 69 8.95 -5.42 17.16
CA SER A 69 10.15 -4.58 17.20
C SER A 69 10.15 -3.67 18.41
N GLN A 70 11.35 -3.24 18.83
CA GLN A 70 11.48 -2.17 19.81
C GLN A 70 10.87 -0.89 19.22
N ASN A 71 10.08 -0.17 20.03
CA ASN A 71 9.54 1.12 19.63
C ASN A 71 10.68 2.13 19.31
N TYR A 72 10.44 2.96 18.32
CA TYR A 72 11.42 3.98 17.94
C TYR A 72 10.72 5.35 17.72
N PRO A 73 11.28 6.41 18.31
CA PRO A 73 12.41 6.44 19.25
C PRO A 73 12.10 5.78 20.59
N ASN A 74 13.14 5.42 21.36
CA ASN A 74 13.04 4.97 22.74
C ASN A 74 14.34 5.35 23.49
N PRO A 75 14.33 6.25 24.47
CA PRO A 75 13.16 6.99 24.98
C PRO A 75 12.50 7.88 23.94
N PHE A 76 11.22 8.20 24.14
CA PHE A 76 10.44 9.02 23.20
C PHE A 76 9.75 10.21 23.88
N ASN A 77 9.43 11.26 23.08
CA ASN A 77 8.74 12.49 23.54
C ASN A 77 7.93 13.11 22.40
N PRO A 78 6.62 13.24 22.49
CA PRO A 78 5.69 12.31 23.12
C PRO A 78 5.29 11.15 22.19
N GLN A 79 5.89 11.09 20.99
CA GLN A 79 5.48 10.17 19.92
C GLN A 79 6.52 9.08 19.70
N THR A 80 6.01 7.90 19.40
CA THR A 80 6.82 6.73 19.02
C THR A 80 6.08 5.86 18.02
N VAL A 81 6.82 4.98 17.35
CA VAL A 81 6.30 4.00 16.41
C VAL A 81 6.66 2.60 16.88
N ILE A 82 5.68 1.73 16.91
CA ILE A 82 5.85 0.30 17.16
C ILE A 82 5.65 -0.43 15.84
N LYS A 83 6.61 -1.28 15.46
CA LYS A 83 6.54 -2.12 14.27
C LYS A 83 6.43 -3.57 14.67
N TYR A 84 5.67 -4.34 13.91
CA TYR A 84 5.56 -5.78 14.09
C TYR A 84 5.32 -6.47 12.75
N ALA A 85 5.52 -7.76 12.72
CA ALA A 85 5.40 -8.56 11.52
C ALA A 85 4.45 -9.74 11.74
N LEU A 86 3.56 -9.96 10.77
CA LEU A 86 2.56 -11.03 10.76
C LEU A 86 2.82 -11.94 9.55
N PRO A 87 3.20 -13.21 9.75
CA PRO A 87 3.41 -14.14 8.65
C PRO A 87 2.10 -14.65 8.03
N GLU A 88 1.00 -14.50 8.73
CA GLU A 88 -0.34 -14.91 8.31
C GLU A 88 -1.40 -13.90 8.76
N ASP A 89 -2.57 -13.94 8.14
CA ASP A 89 -3.71 -13.13 8.55
C ASP A 89 -4.23 -13.61 9.91
N CYS A 90 -4.36 -12.70 10.87
CA CYS A 90 -4.81 -13.05 12.22
C CYS A 90 -5.41 -11.87 12.96
N HIS A 91 -6.13 -12.17 14.05
CA HIS A 91 -6.54 -11.15 15.02
C HIS A 91 -5.32 -10.72 15.83
N VAL A 92 -5.14 -9.41 15.95
CA VAL A 92 -4.03 -8.79 16.69
C VAL A 92 -4.57 -7.91 17.78
N GLU A 93 -4.06 -8.09 18.98
CA GLU A 93 -4.22 -7.16 20.09
C GLU A 93 -2.85 -6.57 20.46
N LEU A 94 -2.73 -5.25 20.45
CA LEU A 94 -1.56 -4.52 20.89
C LEU A 94 -1.99 -3.55 21.98
N ILE A 95 -1.57 -3.85 23.20
CA ILE A 95 -2.03 -3.16 24.41
C ILE A 95 -0.85 -2.60 25.19
N LEU A 96 -1.04 -1.40 25.74
CA LEU A 96 -0.10 -0.72 26.62
C LEU A 96 -0.47 -0.89 28.06
N TYR A 97 0.56 -1.08 28.90
CA TYR A 97 0.43 -1.24 30.33
C TYR A 97 1.41 -0.31 31.10
N ASN A 98 1.01 0.12 32.26
CA ASN A 98 1.89 0.78 33.21
C ASN A 98 2.73 -0.26 33.99
N ILE A 99 3.60 0.22 34.90
CA ILE A 99 4.45 -0.63 35.72
C ILE A 99 3.67 -1.51 36.71
N LEU A 100 2.42 -1.20 36.99
CA LEU A 100 1.53 -1.98 37.87
C LEU A 100 0.76 -3.05 37.08
N GLY A 101 1.00 -3.16 35.75
CA GLY A 101 0.26 -4.07 34.87
C GLY A 101 -1.15 -3.62 34.53
N GLN A 102 -1.50 -2.38 34.84
CA GLN A 102 -2.81 -1.83 34.47
C GLN A 102 -2.79 -1.38 33.03
N LYS A 103 -3.85 -1.69 32.30
CA LYS A 103 -4.03 -1.27 30.92
C LYS A 103 -4.14 0.26 30.84
N VAL A 104 -3.33 0.86 29.94
CA VAL A 104 -3.30 2.29 29.65
C VAL A 104 -4.03 2.59 28.37
N LYS A 105 -3.77 1.78 27.33
CA LYS A 105 -4.35 1.98 25.99
C LYS A 105 -4.37 0.69 25.19
N THR A 106 -5.43 0.53 24.40
CA THR A 106 -5.46 -0.42 23.30
C THR A 106 -5.05 0.29 22.01
N LEU A 107 -3.92 -0.10 21.43
CA LEU A 107 -3.42 0.48 20.17
C LEU A 107 -4.03 -0.21 18.96
N VAL A 108 -4.21 -1.52 19.01
CA VAL A 108 -4.79 -2.36 17.96
C VAL A 108 -5.66 -3.41 18.63
N SER A 109 -6.84 -3.67 18.07
CA SER A 109 -7.70 -4.79 18.43
C SER A 109 -8.58 -5.11 17.22
N GLU A 110 -7.97 -5.76 16.21
CA GLU A 110 -8.65 -6.05 14.95
C GLU A 110 -8.00 -7.23 14.20
N TYR A 111 -8.68 -7.71 13.17
CA TYR A 111 -8.14 -8.69 12.24
C TYR A 111 -7.28 -7.99 11.20
N GLN A 112 -6.01 -8.39 11.09
CA GLN A 112 -5.05 -7.79 10.17
C GLN A 112 -4.47 -8.82 9.20
N SER A 113 -4.17 -8.35 7.99
CA SER A 113 -3.52 -9.16 6.96
C SER A 113 -2.04 -9.36 7.23
N ALA A 114 -1.51 -10.47 6.74
CA ALA A 114 -0.08 -10.78 6.75
C ALA A 114 0.76 -9.64 6.16
N GLY A 115 1.89 -9.34 6.78
CA GLY A 115 2.78 -8.27 6.35
C GLY A 115 3.49 -7.58 7.51
N TYR A 116 4.21 -6.51 7.15
CA TYR A 116 4.83 -5.61 8.12
C TYR A 116 3.85 -4.51 8.48
N GLN A 117 3.55 -4.40 9.76
CA GLN A 117 2.60 -3.44 10.30
C GLN A 117 3.32 -2.39 11.15
N MET A 118 2.70 -1.21 11.28
CA MET A 118 3.20 -0.16 12.15
C MET A 118 2.07 0.61 12.81
N VAL A 119 2.27 0.99 14.06
CA VAL A 119 1.33 1.78 14.86
C VAL A 119 2.05 2.96 15.49
N HIS A 120 1.43 4.13 15.36
CA HIS A 120 1.90 5.35 16.00
C HIS A 120 1.20 5.54 17.33
N TRP A 121 1.95 5.93 18.34
CA TRP A 121 1.39 6.32 19.63
C TRP A 121 1.91 7.69 20.07
N ASN A 122 1.02 8.50 20.59
CA ASN A 122 1.25 9.90 20.94
C ASN A 122 1.33 10.16 22.46
N GLY A 123 1.52 9.14 23.28
CA GLY A 123 1.63 9.28 24.73
C GLY A 123 0.34 9.64 25.45
N ARG A 124 -0.83 9.22 24.90
CA ARG A 124 -2.14 9.43 25.49
C ARG A 124 -2.84 8.09 25.77
N ASP A 125 -3.64 8.07 26.83
CA ASP A 125 -4.46 6.91 27.19
C ASP A 125 -5.68 6.74 26.26
N ASP A 126 -6.56 5.77 26.59
CA ASP A 126 -7.81 5.53 25.84
C ASP A 126 -8.81 6.71 25.95
N GLU A 127 -8.75 7.49 27.02
CA GLU A 127 -9.59 8.67 27.26
C GLU A 127 -9.04 9.94 26.61
N GLY A 128 -7.82 9.86 26.02
CA GLY A 128 -7.15 10.99 25.38
C GLY A 128 -6.30 11.84 26.33
N ASN A 129 -6.21 11.48 27.61
CA ASN A 129 -5.40 12.18 28.58
C ASN A 129 -3.92 11.92 28.35
N GLU A 130 -3.09 12.89 28.68
CA GLU A 130 -1.65 12.72 28.66
C GLU A 130 -1.18 11.86 29.81
N ILE A 131 -0.39 10.84 29.53
CA ILE A 131 0.19 10.02 30.59
C ILE A 131 1.53 10.58 31.06
N PRO A 132 1.93 10.38 32.33
CA PRO A 132 3.17 10.90 32.87
C PRO A 132 4.41 10.22 32.26
N SER A 133 5.56 10.91 32.39
CA SER A 133 6.86 10.30 32.08
C SER A 133 7.06 9.04 32.92
N GLY A 134 7.62 8.02 32.32
CA GLY A 134 7.83 6.76 33.02
C GLY A 134 8.12 5.57 32.12
N LEU A 135 8.22 4.42 32.77
CA LEU A 135 8.37 3.12 32.13
C LEU A 135 6.99 2.52 31.84
N TYR A 136 6.81 2.08 30.61
CA TYR A 136 5.62 1.40 30.13
C TYR A 136 5.98 0.11 29.43
N PHE A 137 5.00 -0.77 29.30
CA PHE A 137 5.13 -2.02 28.57
C PHE A 137 4.09 -2.05 27.47
N TYR A 138 4.44 -2.63 26.34
CA TYR A 138 3.49 -2.95 25.29
C TYR A 138 3.56 -4.44 24.98
N LYS A 139 2.40 -5.04 24.84
CA LYS A 139 2.22 -6.47 24.59
C LYS A 139 1.46 -6.63 23.29
N ILE A 140 2.00 -7.44 22.38
CA ILE A 140 1.27 -7.96 21.25
C ILE A 140 0.74 -9.35 21.61
N GLU A 141 -0.49 -9.61 21.21
CA GLU A 141 -1.15 -10.90 21.38
C GLU A 141 -1.85 -11.29 20.09
N THR A 142 -1.60 -12.51 19.63
CA THR A 142 -2.25 -13.14 18.49
C THR A 142 -2.57 -14.60 18.88
N PRO A 143 -3.38 -15.34 18.12
CA PRO A 143 -3.67 -16.73 18.42
C PRO A 143 -2.45 -17.65 18.56
N LYS A 144 -1.32 -17.27 17.92
CA LYS A 144 -0.11 -18.12 17.86
C LYS A 144 1.14 -17.46 18.44
N TYR A 145 1.06 -16.18 18.83
CA TYR A 145 2.24 -15.45 19.26
C TYR A 145 1.90 -14.40 20.31
N SER A 146 2.77 -14.26 21.31
CA SER A 146 2.69 -13.20 22.30
C SER A 146 4.11 -12.74 22.67
N GLU A 147 4.32 -11.43 22.68
CA GLU A 147 5.58 -10.80 23.11
C GLU A 147 5.32 -9.49 23.83
N THR A 148 6.15 -9.18 24.81
CA THR A 148 6.09 -7.94 25.58
C THR A 148 7.43 -7.22 25.51
N LYS A 149 7.39 -5.92 25.28
CA LYS A 149 8.56 -5.04 25.31
C LYS A 149 8.33 -3.83 26.19
N LYS A 150 9.43 -3.22 26.63
CA LYS A 150 9.41 -2.01 27.46
C LYS A 150 9.68 -0.77 26.63
N MET A 151 9.16 0.37 27.06
CA MET A 151 9.43 1.69 26.49
C MET A 151 9.47 2.78 27.56
N ILE A 152 10.17 3.87 27.28
CA ILE A 152 10.35 4.99 28.21
C ILE A 152 9.80 6.24 27.56
N LEU A 153 8.80 6.83 28.21
CA LEU A 153 8.25 8.15 27.85
C LEU A 153 8.97 9.21 28.67
N LEU A 154 9.46 10.23 27.99
CA LEU A 154 10.01 11.46 28.57
C LEU A 154 9.14 12.64 28.14
N ARG A 155 8.80 13.50 29.07
CA ARG A 155 8.11 14.78 28.85
C ARG A 155 8.89 15.89 29.50
#